data_b41d7552fb3be4ba3c734019395a0b77
#
_entry.id   b41d7552fb3be4ba3c734019395a0b77
#
_cell.length_a   1.000
_cell.length_b   1.000
_cell.length_c   1.000
_cell.angle_alpha   90.00
_cell.angle_beta   90.00
_cell.angle_gamma   90.00
#
_symmetry.space_group_name_H-M   'P 1'
#
loop_
_entity.id
_entity.type
_entity.pdbx_description
1 polymer ?
#
loop_
_entity_poly.entity_id
_entity_poly.type
_entity_poly.pdbx_seq_one_letter_code
_entity_poly.pdbx_strand_id
1 'polypeptide(L)'
;MDAIKVPRVVIVGGGFGGLEAARQLRKAAVQVTLIDRRNFHLFQPLLYQVATAGLSPANIATPLRYIVRHQRNCEVLLADVIGFDVSRKVVLLADGEVSYDTLILAAGASHSYFGRDDWAEFAPGLKTLEQATEIRRRILTAFEEAEREADFEQRRALLTFTVIGGGPTGVELAGAISEIARHTLAYDFRHINPADARVVLVEAGPRVLAQFPEELSQRGAKKIRDLGIELLTGHKVVDIQADRVSLLSAEGTIEL
;
A
#
# COMPACT_ATOMS: atom_id res chain seq x y z
N MET A 1 -6.46 -44.68 27.64
CA MET A 1 -6.51 -43.19 27.83
C MET A 1 -6.41 -42.59 26.45
N ASP A 2 -7.54 -42.16 25.91
CA ASP A 2 -7.51 -41.46 24.63
C ASP A 2 -6.68 -40.18 24.81
N ALA A 3 -5.63 -40.00 23.97
CA ALA A 3 -4.83 -38.79 23.98
C ALA A 3 -5.78 -37.62 23.69
N ILE A 4 -5.87 -36.66 24.60
CA ILE A 4 -6.67 -35.44 24.38
C ILE A 4 -6.15 -34.80 23.13
N LYS A 5 -6.91 -34.85 22.03
CA LYS A 5 -6.56 -34.24 20.75
C LYS A 5 -6.57 -32.73 20.95
N VAL A 6 -5.38 -32.11 20.89
CA VAL A 6 -5.24 -30.65 20.96
C VAL A 6 -5.86 -30.04 19.68
N PRO A 7 -6.87 -29.14 19.79
CA PRO A 7 -7.51 -28.55 18.65
C PRO A 7 -6.50 -27.73 17.80
N ARG A 8 -6.65 -27.81 16.48
CA ARG A 8 -5.84 -27.06 15.53
C ARG A 8 -6.57 -25.80 15.08
N VAL A 9 -5.92 -24.66 15.26
CA VAL A 9 -6.38 -23.37 14.74
C VAL A 9 -5.47 -22.95 13.60
N VAL A 10 -6.03 -22.87 12.39
CA VAL A 10 -5.29 -22.35 11.23
C VAL A 10 -5.69 -20.90 11.03
N ILE A 11 -4.67 -20.03 10.88
CA ILE A 11 -4.83 -18.59 10.62
C ILE A 11 -4.22 -18.30 9.26
N VAL A 12 -5.00 -17.79 8.32
CA VAL A 12 -4.54 -17.39 6.98
C VAL A 12 -4.32 -15.89 6.94
N GLY A 13 -3.06 -15.49 6.78
CA GLY A 13 -2.61 -14.11 6.73
C GLY A 13 -1.86 -13.65 7.99
N GLY A 14 -0.59 -13.29 7.84
CA GLY A 14 0.32 -12.77 8.88
C GLY A 14 0.29 -11.24 9.03
N GLY A 15 -0.76 -10.59 8.53
CA GLY A 15 -1.02 -9.17 8.74
C GLY A 15 -1.44 -8.84 10.16
N PHE A 16 -1.98 -7.63 10.38
CA PHE A 16 -2.38 -7.15 11.72
C PHE A 16 -3.38 -8.10 12.41
N GLY A 17 -4.45 -8.48 11.69
CA GLY A 17 -5.51 -9.32 12.26
C GLY A 17 -5.03 -10.72 12.61
N GLY A 18 -4.32 -11.39 11.69
CA GLY A 18 -3.85 -12.75 11.90
C GLY A 18 -2.75 -12.86 12.96
N LEU A 19 -1.82 -11.90 12.97
CA LEU A 19 -0.79 -11.84 14.00
C LEU A 19 -1.38 -11.60 15.39
N GLU A 20 -2.36 -10.70 15.51
CA GLU A 20 -3.03 -10.44 16.78
C GLU A 20 -3.84 -11.67 17.24
N ALA A 21 -4.56 -12.33 16.33
CA ALA A 21 -5.25 -13.60 16.65
C ALA A 21 -4.28 -14.68 17.16
N ALA A 22 -3.12 -14.84 16.50
CA ALA A 22 -2.09 -15.77 16.96
C ALA A 22 -1.59 -15.44 18.36
N ARG A 23 -1.35 -14.16 18.66
CA ARG A 23 -0.90 -13.68 19.97
C ARG A 23 -1.92 -13.94 21.08
N GLN A 24 -3.21 -13.68 20.82
CA GLN A 24 -4.28 -13.92 21.78
C GLN A 24 -4.43 -15.41 22.13
N LEU A 25 -4.12 -16.29 21.19
CA LEU A 25 -4.15 -17.75 21.40
C LEU A 25 -2.90 -18.30 22.12
N ARG A 26 -1.93 -17.46 22.49
CA ARG A 26 -0.66 -17.89 23.10
C ARG A 26 -0.81 -18.81 24.33
N LYS A 27 -1.83 -18.57 25.16
CA LYS A 27 -2.08 -19.32 26.39
C LYS A 27 -3.20 -20.35 26.24
N ALA A 28 -3.84 -20.44 25.08
CA ALA A 28 -4.90 -21.38 24.83
C ALA A 28 -4.34 -22.81 24.63
N ALA A 29 -5.10 -23.80 25.01
CA ALA A 29 -4.76 -25.21 24.81
C ALA A 29 -5.09 -25.66 23.38
N VAL A 30 -4.45 -24.99 22.40
CA VAL A 30 -4.61 -25.22 20.96
C VAL A 30 -3.24 -25.21 20.26
N GLN A 31 -3.16 -25.85 19.11
CA GLN A 31 -2.04 -25.72 18.18
C GLN A 31 -2.41 -24.71 17.10
N VAL A 32 -1.60 -23.66 16.94
CA VAL A 32 -1.81 -22.60 15.95
C VAL A 32 -0.86 -22.78 14.78
N THR A 33 -1.39 -22.77 13.56
CA THR A 33 -0.61 -22.69 12.31
C THR A 33 -0.95 -21.36 11.64
N LEU A 34 0.02 -20.43 11.60
CA LEU A 34 -0.09 -19.15 10.90
C LEU A 34 0.48 -19.29 9.49
N ILE A 35 -0.37 -19.19 8.47
CA ILE A 35 0.00 -19.32 7.06
C ILE A 35 0.04 -17.94 6.41
N ASP A 36 1.15 -17.62 5.75
CA ASP A 36 1.24 -16.42 4.92
C ASP A 36 2.10 -16.70 3.68
N ARG A 37 1.80 -16.06 2.56
CA ARG A 37 2.61 -16.12 1.34
C ARG A 37 3.94 -15.38 1.48
N ARG A 38 4.09 -14.55 2.50
CA ARG A 38 5.31 -13.85 2.90
C ARG A 38 5.74 -14.27 4.28
N ASN A 39 7.03 -14.29 4.52
CA ASN A 39 7.57 -14.70 5.81
C ASN A 39 7.71 -13.53 6.81
N PHE A 40 7.10 -12.37 6.53
CA PHE A 40 7.21 -11.18 7.35
C PHE A 40 5.86 -10.49 7.56
N HIS A 41 5.72 -9.86 8.70
CA HIS A 41 4.67 -8.90 8.99
C HIS A 41 5.05 -7.53 8.42
N LEU A 42 4.17 -6.96 7.59
CA LEU A 42 4.35 -5.64 7.02
C LEU A 42 3.57 -4.61 7.84
N PHE A 43 4.29 -3.60 8.37
CA PHE A 43 3.64 -2.46 9.01
C PHE A 43 3.17 -1.45 7.94
N GLN A 44 2.04 -1.76 7.31
CA GLN A 44 1.48 -1.00 6.18
C GLN A 44 1.33 0.52 6.41
N PRO A 45 0.99 1.03 7.61
CA PRO A 45 0.86 2.48 7.81
C PRO A 45 2.11 3.30 7.46
N LEU A 46 3.30 2.69 7.46
CA LEU A 46 4.54 3.37 7.08
C LEU A 46 5.03 3.03 5.65
N LEU A 47 4.19 2.35 4.86
CA LEU A 47 4.59 1.92 3.52
C LEU A 47 4.84 3.09 2.57
N TYR A 48 4.11 4.20 2.73
CA TYR A 48 4.34 5.42 1.96
C TYR A 48 5.74 6.02 2.20
N GLN A 49 6.30 5.87 3.41
CA GLN A 49 7.67 6.32 3.69
C GLN A 49 8.74 5.46 2.99
N VAL A 50 8.46 4.18 2.75
CA VAL A 50 9.33 3.36 1.90
C VAL A 50 9.21 3.80 0.44
N ALA A 51 7.99 4.07 -0.04
CA ALA A 51 7.73 4.57 -1.38
C ALA A 51 8.37 5.94 -1.66
N THR A 52 8.66 6.71 -0.62
CA THR A 52 9.25 8.05 -0.70
C THR A 52 10.68 8.12 -0.14
N ALA A 53 11.36 6.98 -0.04
CA ALA A 53 12.74 6.85 0.43
C ALA A 53 13.01 7.30 1.88
N GLY A 54 12.00 7.67 2.66
CA GLY A 54 12.12 8.05 4.06
C GLY A 54 12.48 6.88 4.98
N LEU A 55 12.08 5.64 4.61
CA LEU A 55 12.41 4.43 5.35
C LEU A 55 12.97 3.33 4.43
N SER A 56 13.77 2.45 5.01
CA SER A 56 14.14 1.19 4.37
C SER A 56 13.02 0.16 4.50
N PRO A 57 12.80 -0.74 3.51
CA PRO A 57 11.89 -1.88 3.65
C PRO A 57 12.07 -2.66 4.95
N ALA A 58 13.30 -2.85 5.40
CA ALA A 58 13.63 -3.56 6.63
C ALA A 58 13.09 -2.91 7.91
N ASN A 59 12.82 -1.60 7.89
CA ASN A 59 12.29 -0.88 9.05
C ASN A 59 10.82 -1.25 9.34
N ILE A 60 10.07 -1.71 8.33
CA ILE A 60 8.63 -1.98 8.43
C ILE A 60 8.25 -3.43 8.14
N ALA A 61 9.24 -4.30 7.85
CA ALA A 61 9.04 -5.72 7.56
C ALA A 61 9.75 -6.59 8.59
N THR A 62 9.01 -7.12 9.54
CA THR A 62 9.56 -7.97 10.61
C THR A 62 9.22 -9.44 10.36
N PRO A 63 10.21 -10.37 10.37
CA PRO A 63 9.93 -11.80 10.13
C PRO A 63 8.88 -12.36 11.10
N LEU A 64 7.85 -13.03 10.58
CA LEU A 64 6.78 -13.62 11.38
C LEU A 64 7.33 -14.60 12.43
N ARG A 65 8.26 -15.46 12.04
CA ARG A 65 8.90 -16.43 12.96
C ARG A 65 9.62 -15.73 14.12
N TYR A 66 10.24 -14.58 13.88
CA TYR A 66 10.86 -13.79 14.93
C TYR A 66 9.83 -13.24 15.91
N ILE A 67 8.68 -12.77 15.42
CA ILE A 67 7.62 -12.21 16.27
C ILE A 67 7.03 -13.27 17.20
N VAL A 68 6.79 -14.50 16.70
CA VAL A 68 6.16 -15.57 17.47
C VAL A 68 7.16 -16.55 18.08
N ARG A 69 8.48 -16.32 18.03
CA ARG A 69 9.54 -17.24 18.44
C ARG A 69 9.43 -17.77 19.88
N HIS A 70 8.79 -17.03 20.75
CA HIS A 70 8.57 -17.41 22.17
C HIS A 70 7.17 -18.01 22.41
N GLN A 71 6.37 -18.21 21.37
CA GLN A 71 5.04 -18.81 21.45
C GLN A 71 5.11 -20.28 21.02
N ARG A 72 5.19 -21.19 22.01
CA ARG A 72 5.42 -22.62 21.76
C ARG A 72 4.32 -23.33 21.00
N ASN A 73 3.09 -22.84 21.12
CA ASN A 73 1.93 -23.43 20.45
C ASN A 73 1.63 -22.82 19.08
N CYS A 74 2.55 -22.01 18.51
CA CYS A 74 2.37 -21.38 17.20
C CYS A 74 3.54 -21.73 16.28
N GLU A 75 3.21 -22.26 15.11
CA GLU A 75 4.12 -22.42 13.99
C GLU A 75 3.75 -21.46 12.86
N VAL A 76 4.72 -21.13 12.02
CA VAL A 76 4.53 -20.30 10.82
C VAL A 76 4.80 -21.13 9.60
N LEU A 77 3.88 -21.14 8.65
CA LEU A 77 4.02 -21.80 7.35
C LEU A 77 4.05 -20.75 6.25
N LEU A 78 5.13 -20.74 5.46
CA LEU A 78 5.24 -19.95 4.24
C LEU A 78 4.58 -20.75 3.11
N ALA A 79 3.39 -20.34 2.68
CA ALA A 79 2.66 -21.03 1.62
C ALA A 79 1.60 -20.12 0.98
N ASP A 80 1.29 -20.38 -0.29
CA ASP A 80 0.16 -19.78 -0.97
C ASP A 80 -1.10 -20.62 -0.74
N VAL A 81 -2.12 -19.99 -0.16
CA VAL A 81 -3.46 -20.58 0.01
C VAL A 81 -4.23 -20.36 -1.29
N ILE A 82 -4.63 -21.46 -1.92
CA ILE A 82 -5.37 -21.46 -3.19
C ILE A 82 -6.86 -21.76 -3.04
N GLY A 83 -7.28 -22.23 -1.85
CA GLY A 83 -8.70 -22.54 -1.59
C GLY A 83 -8.95 -23.15 -0.23
N PHE A 84 -10.21 -23.54 -0.01
CA PHE A 84 -10.69 -24.14 1.22
C PHE A 84 -11.68 -25.27 0.91
N ASP A 85 -11.51 -26.43 1.54
CA ASP A 85 -12.55 -27.46 1.60
C ASP A 85 -13.16 -27.42 3.02
N VAL A 86 -14.31 -26.77 3.12
CA VAL A 86 -15.00 -26.57 4.40
C VAL A 86 -15.57 -27.89 4.93
N SER A 87 -15.97 -28.80 4.04
CA SER A 87 -16.54 -30.11 4.41
C SER A 87 -15.50 -31.02 5.06
N ARG A 88 -14.30 -31.04 4.54
CA ARG A 88 -13.14 -31.77 5.08
C ARG A 88 -12.38 -30.97 6.15
N LYS A 89 -12.70 -29.70 6.34
CA LYS A 89 -11.96 -28.76 7.20
C LYS A 89 -10.47 -28.70 6.86
N VAL A 90 -10.16 -28.45 5.60
CA VAL A 90 -8.78 -28.27 5.12
C VAL A 90 -8.59 -26.95 4.37
N VAL A 91 -7.42 -26.37 4.55
CA VAL A 91 -6.88 -25.27 3.74
C VAL A 91 -6.07 -25.89 2.62
N LEU A 92 -6.36 -25.54 1.38
CA LEU A 92 -5.66 -26.01 0.19
C LEU A 92 -4.50 -25.07 -0.10
N LEU A 93 -3.29 -25.63 -0.20
CA LEU A 93 -2.08 -24.94 -0.55
C LEU A 93 -1.68 -25.29 -1.98
N ALA A 94 -0.79 -24.51 -2.58
CA ALA A 94 -0.26 -24.83 -3.90
C ALA A 94 0.51 -26.19 -3.94
N ASP A 95 1.05 -26.61 -2.80
CA ASP A 95 1.90 -27.78 -2.66
C ASP A 95 1.41 -28.80 -1.60
N GLY A 96 0.15 -28.68 -1.14
CA GLY A 96 -0.40 -29.59 -0.15
C GLY A 96 -1.69 -29.10 0.50
N GLU A 97 -1.98 -29.64 1.68
CA GLU A 97 -3.17 -29.23 2.46
C GLU A 97 -2.88 -29.20 3.96
N VAL A 98 -3.58 -28.34 4.71
CA VAL A 98 -3.49 -28.23 6.16
C VAL A 98 -4.89 -28.39 6.78
N SER A 99 -5.08 -29.42 7.62
CA SER A 99 -6.34 -29.64 8.32
C SER A 99 -6.50 -28.72 9.53
N TYR A 100 -7.74 -28.32 9.83
CA TYR A 100 -8.08 -27.47 10.96
C TYR A 100 -9.32 -27.95 11.72
N ASP A 101 -9.42 -27.58 12.98
CA ASP A 101 -10.67 -27.64 13.76
C ASP A 101 -11.36 -26.26 13.70
N THR A 102 -10.57 -25.16 13.72
CA THR A 102 -11.04 -23.78 13.56
C THR A 102 -10.18 -23.04 12.54
N LEU A 103 -10.82 -22.27 11.66
CA LEU A 103 -10.16 -21.45 10.64
C LEU A 103 -10.42 -19.96 10.91
N ILE A 104 -9.36 -19.15 10.87
CA ILE A 104 -9.41 -17.68 10.94
C ILE A 104 -8.89 -17.14 9.63
N LEU A 105 -9.75 -16.42 8.89
CA LEU A 105 -9.39 -15.75 7.65
C LEU A 105 -9.00 -14.30 7.93
N ALA A 106 -7.72 -13.99 7.77
CA ALA A 106 -7.12 -12.67 8.00
C ALA A 106 -6.27 -12.22 6.81
N ALA A 107 -6.68 -12.59 5.59
CA ALA A 107 -5.93 -12.37 4.34
C ALA A 107 -5.75 -10.88 3.96
N GLY A 108 -6.44 -9.96 4.65
CA GLY A 108 -6.41 -8.53 4.37
C GLY A 108 -7.21 -8.16 3.12
N ALA A 109 -6.92 -6.96 2.58
CA ALA A 109 -7.54 -6.45 1.36
C ALA A 109 -6.47 -5.93 0.41
N SER A 110 -6.72 -6.06 -0.90
CA SER A 110 -5.93 -5.46 -1.96
C SER A 110 -6.54 -4.13 -2.39
N HIS A 111 -5.81 -3.36 -3.20
CA HIS A 111 -6.39 -2.26 -3.96
C HIS A 111 -7.21 -2.80 -5.14
N SER A 112 -8.05 -1.96 -5.71
CA SER A 112 -8.85 -2.28 -6.89
C SER A 112 -8.66 -1.20 -7.95
N TYR A 113 -8.55 -1.61 -9.19
CA TYR A 113 -8.60 -0.73 -10.36
C TYR A 113 -10.01 -0.66 -10.99
N PHE A 114 -11.05 -1.12 -10.27
CA PHE A 114 -12.45 -1.08 -10.70
C PHE A 114 -12.69 -1.77 -12.05
N GLY A 115 -11.96 -2.87 -12.27
CA GLY A 115 -12.03 -3.65 -13.52
C GLY A 115 -11.06 -3.20 -14.62
N ARG A 116 -10.22 -2.22 -14.36
CA ARG A 116 -9.17 -1.72 -15.25
C ARG A 116 -7.80 -2.14 -14.76
N ASP A 117 -7.54 -3.45 -14.67
CA ASP A 117 -6.27 -4.00 -14.18
C ASP A 117 -5.09 -3.67 -15.11
N ASP A 118 -5.36 -3.28 -16.35
CA ASP A 118 -4.40 -2.70 -17.30
C ASP A 118 -3.71 -1.43 -16.76
N TRP A 119 -4.35 -0.68 -15.88
CA TRP A 119 -3.77 0.50 -15.26
C TRP A 119 -2.62 0.20 -14.28
N ALA A 120 -2.52 -1.04 -13.80
CA ALA A 120 -1.46 -1.44 -12.86
C ALA A 120 -0.04 -1.23 -13.41
N GLU A 121 0.12 -1.31 -14.74
CA GLU A 121 1.40 -1.06 -15.41
C GLU A 121 1.87 0.38 -15.23
N PHE A 122 0.95 1.34 -15.32
CA PHE A 122 1.26 2.78 -15.26
C PHE A 122 1.11 3.36 -13.86
N ALA A 123 0.13 2.90 -13.09
CA ALA A 123 -0.19 3.39 -11.76
C ALA A 123 -0.11 2.27 -10.70
N PRO A 124 1.08 1.96 -10.18
CA PRO A 124 1.23 0.94 -9.16
C PRO A 124 0.45 1.29 -7.89
N GLY A 125 -0.24 0.30 -7.32
CA GLY A 125 -0.88 0.45 -6.01
C GLY A 125 0.16 0.55 -4.88
N LEU A 126 -0.29 0.84 -3.66
CA LEU A 126 0.58 0.92 -2.48
C LEU A 126 0.07 0.01 -1.36
N LYS A 127 0.31 -1.30 -1.51
CA LYS A 127 -0.10 -2.34 -0.55
C LYS A 127 1.02 -3.32 -0.19
N THR A 128 2.08 -3.36 -0.98
CA THR A 128 3.19 -4.30 -0.81
C THR A 128 4.54 -3.59 -0.86
N LEU A 129 5.60 -4.23 -0.34
CA LEU A 129 6.96 -3.68 -0.41
C LEU A 129 7.44 -3.51 -1.84
N GLU A 130 7.10 -4.45 -2.71
CA GLU A 130 7.47 -4.43 -4.13
C GLU A 130 6.86 -3.20 -4.82
N GLN A 131 5.58 -2.91 -4.54
CA GLN A 131 4.92 -1.72 -5.06
C GLN A 131 5.53 -0.43 -4.50
N ALA A 132 5.83 -0.39 -3.20
CA ALA A 132 6.48 0.78 -2.59
C ALA A 132 7.87 1.05 -3.18
N THR A 133 8.68 0.01 -3.39
CA THR A 133 10.02 0.14 -3.99
C THR A 133 9.94 0.53 -5.47
N GLU A 134 8.92 0.07 -6.20
CA GLU A 134 8.69 0.51 -7.59
C GLU A 134 8.26 1.98 -7.65
N ILE A 135 7.36 2.44 -6.78
CA ILE A 135 6.99 3.85 -6.67
C ILE A 135 8.22 4.70 -6.36
N ARG A 136 9.03 4.28 -5.39
CA ARG A 136 10.29 4.93 -5.05
C ARG A 136 11.22 5.07 -6.25
N ARG A 137 11.41 3.97 -6.99
CA ARG A 137 12.24 3.97 -8.19
C ARG A 137 11.73 4.99 -9.21
N ARG A 138 10.41 4.99 -9.49
CA ARG A 138 9.79 5.92 -10.44
C ARG A 138 9.98 7.37 -10.03
N ILE A 139 9.70 7.71 -8.77
CA ILE A 139 9.85 9.09 -8.26
C ILE A 139 11.31 9.56 -8.45
N LEU A 140 12.28 8.80 -7.94
CA LEU A 140 13.68 9.21 -8.00
C LEU A 140 14.21 9.25 -9.44
N THR A 141 13.84 8.27 -10.28
CA THR A 141 14.24 8.27 -11.69
C THR A 141 13.66 9.44 -12.46
N ALA A 142 12.43 9.88 -12.16
CA ALA A 142 11.82 11.04 -12.81
C ALA A 142 12.62 12.34 -12.57
N PHE A 143 13.14 12.55 -11.37
CA PHE A 143 14.04 13.70 -11.10
C PHE A 143 15.36 13.59 -11.86
N GLU A 144 15.96 12.39 -11.93
CA GLU A 144 17.21 12.15 -12.68
C GLU A 144 17.03 12.32 -14.19
N GLU A 145 15.90 11.94 -14.74
CA GLU A 145 15.56 12.15 -16.15
C GLU A 145 15.29 13.62 -16.43
N ALA A 146 14.55 14.30 -15.55
CA ALA A 146 14.28 15.74 -15.67
C ALA A 146 15.56 16.59 -15.64
N GLU A 147 16.58 16.19 -14.84
CA GLU A 147 17.88 16.88 -14.77
C GLU A 147 18.60 16.91 -16.14
N ARG A 148 18.38 15.89 -16.97
CA ARG A 148 19.02 15.75 -18.29
C ARG A 148 18.14 16.19 -19.45
N GLU A 149 16.85 16.42 -19.21
CA GLU A 149 15.90 16.78 -20.24
C GLU A 149 16.04 18.26 -20.62
N ALA A 150 16.24 18.54 -21.90
CA ALA A 150 16.37 19.88 -22.43
C ALA A 150 15.02 20.51 -22.82
N ASP A 151 14.05 19.69 -23.24
CA ASP A 151 12.72 20.17 -23.60
C ASP A 151 11.92 20.52 -22.33
N PHE A 152 11.40 21.74 -22.31
CA PHE A 152 10.71 22.28 -21.16
C PHE A 152 9.41 21.50 -20.83
N GLU A 153 8.62 21.14 -21.86
CA GLU A 153 7.35 20.44 -21.65
C GLU A 153 7.57 18.99 -21.21
N GLN A 154 8.57 18.31 -21.76
CA GLN A 154 8.93 16.95 -21.32
C GLN A 154 9.49 16.98 -19.90
N ARG A 155 10.33 17.93 -19.55
CA ARG A 155 10.82 18.14 -18.18
C ARG A 155 9.68 18.36 -17.20
N ARG A 156 8.70 19.18 -17.57
CA ARG A 156 7.50 19.45 -16.77
C ARG A 156 6.66 18.18 -16.58
N ALA A 157 6.50 17.36 -17.62
CA ALA A 157 5.82 16.08 -17.54
C ALA A 157 6.53 15.13 -16.56
N LEU A 158 7.86 14.99 -16.64
CA LEU A 158 8.67 14.19 -15.72
C LEU A 158 8.55 14.65 -14.26
N LEU A 159 8.39 15.95 -14.01
CA LEU A 159 8.22 16.52 -12.68
C LEU A 159 6.75 16.61 -12.23
N THR A 160 5.82 15.96 -12.95
CA THR A 160 4.40 15.88 -12.56
C THR A 160 4.08 14.52 -11.94
N PHE A 161 3.69 14.53 -10.69
CA PHE A 161 3.33 13.34 -9.91
C PHE A 161 1.84 13.34 -9.58
N THR A 162 1.09 12.40 -10.16
CA THR A 162 -0.34 12.26 -9.93
C THR A 162 -0.61 11.13 -8.95
N VAL A 163 -1.22 11.46 -7.81
CA VAL A 163 -1.66 10.49 -6.79
C VAL A 163 -3.18 10.34 -6.88
N ILE A 164 -3.67 9.11 -7.02
CA ILE A 164 -5.09 8.80 -7.21
C ILE A 164 -5.66 8.23 -5.91
N GLY A 165 -6.70 8.91 -5.40
CA GLY A 165 -7.41 8.55 -4.18
C GLY A 165 -7.10 9.46 -2.99
N GLY A 166 -8.11 10.20 -2.51
CA GLY A 166 -8.02 11.14 -1.39
C GLY A 166 -8.22 10.50 -0.01
N GLY A 167 -8.01 9.19 0.12
CA GLY A 167 -7.95 8.51 1.42
C GLY A 167 -6.63 8.77 2.16
N PRO A 168 -6.46 8.22 3.39
CA PRO A 168 -5.24 8.44 4.20
C PRO A 168 -3.95 8.15 3.43
N THR A 169 -3.86 7.00 2.77
CA THR A 169 -2.65 6.59 2.03
C THR A 169 -2.28 7.56 0.91
N GLY A 170 -3.28 8.05 0.13
CA GLY A 170 -3.00 9.01 -0.95
C GLY A 170 -2.58 10.37 -0.41
N VAL A 171 -3.21 10.84 0.67
CA VAL A 171 -2.84 12.09 1.34
C VAL A 171 -1.41 12.02 1.91
N GLU A 172 -1.06 10.91 2.57
CA GLU A 172 0.29 10.67 3.10
C GLU A 172 1.33 10.60 1.98
N LEU A 173 1.04 9.86 0.90
CA LEU A 173 1.94 9.74 -0.25
C LEU A 173 2.17 11.08 -0.95
N ALA A 174 1.10 11.83 -1.25
CA ALA A 174 1.20 13.13 -1.89
C ALA A 174 1.99 14.13 -1.02
N GLY A 175 1.73 14.13 0.29
CA GLY A 175 2.48 14.93 1.26
C GLY A 175 3.97 14.61 1.26
N ALA A 176 4.31 13.33 1.29
CA ALA A 176 5.71 12.88 1.30
C ALA A 176 6.42 13.16 -0.02
N ILE A 177 5.75 13.04 -1.19
CA ILE A 177 6.35 13.44 -2.49
C ILE A 177 6.64 14.94 -2.49
N SER A 178 5.70 15.78 -2.01
CA SER A 178 5.92 17.23 -1.90
C SER A 178 7.09 17.57 -0.97
N GLU A 179 7.22 16.84 0.15
CA GLU A 179 8.33 17.03 1.10
C GLU A 179 9.69 16.66 0.47
N ILE A 180 9.77 15.54 -0.24
CA ILE A 180 10.99 15.14 -0.97
C ILE A 180 11.40 16.24 -1.94
N ALA A 181 10.48 16.68 -2.79
CA ALA A 181 10.76 17.67 -3.82
C ALA A 181 11.22 19.00 -3.24
N ARG A 182 10.59 19.48 -2.16
CA ARG A 182 10.81 20.83 -1.61
C ARG A 182 11.92 20.91 -0.56
N HIS A 183 12.22 19.79 0.11
CA HIS A 183 13.15 19.77 1.24
C HIS A 183 14.29 18.80 1.04
N THR A 184 14.02 17.54 0.70
CA THR A 184 15.05 16.49 0.67
C THR A 184 15.98 16.69 -0.53
N LEU A 185 15.43 16.94 -1.71
CA LEU A 185 16.19 17.07 -2.96
C LEU A 185 16.54 18.52 -3.34
N ALA A 186 16.19 19.49 -2.50
CA ALA A 186 16.25 20.92 -2.80
C ALA A 186 17.61 21.43 -3.36
N TYR A 187 18.71 20.75 -3.01
CA TYR A 187 20.07 21.17 -3.39
C TYR A 187 20.87 20.11 -4.17
N ASP A 188 20.22 19.00 -4.56
CA ASP A 188 20.93 17.85 -5.14
C ASP A 188 21.16 18.03 -6.65
N PHE A 189 20.27 18.76 -7.35
CA PHE A 189 20.28 18.94 -8.80
C PHE A 189 20.87 20.28 -9.22
N ARG A 190 21.29 20.39 -10.49
CA ARG A 190 21.96 21.59 -11.04
C ARG A 190 21.16 22.25 -12.15
N HIS A 191 20.40 21.49 -12.94
CA HIS A 191 19.65 21.98 -14.09
C HIS A 191 18.15 22.08 -13.83
N ILE A 192 17.66 21.43 -12.79
CA ILE A 192 16.27 21.56 -12.32
C ILE A 192 16.22 22.11 -10.90
N ASN A 193 15.09 22.71 -10.57
CA ASN A 193 14.72 22.97 -9.18
C ASN A 193 13.65 21.92 -8.78
N PRO A 194 13.97 20.94 -7.92
CA PRO A 194 12.99 19.91 -7.51
C PRO A 194 11.71 20.50 -6.91
N ALA A 195 11.77 21.69 -6.31
CA ALA A 195 10.60 22.38 -5.76
C ALA A 195 9.55 22.78 -6.82
N ASP A 196 9.94 22.80 -8.10
CA ASP A 196 9.02 23.04 -9.23
C ASP A 196 8.16 21.80 -9.56
N ALA A 197 8.41 20.66 -8.91
CA ALA A 197 7.60 19.47 -9.08
C ALA A 197 6.13 19.73 -8.75
N ARG A 198 5.26 19.36 -9.68
CA ARG A 198 3.81 19.44 -9.58
C ARG A 198 3.28 18.15 -8.96
N VAL A 199 2.76 18.22 -7.75
CA VAL A 199 2.09 17.09 -7.10
C VAL A 199 0.59 17.30 -7.15
N VAL A 200 -0.13 16.37 -7.78
CA VAL A 200 -1.59 16.42 -7.98
C VAL A 200 -2.23 15.27 -7.21
N LEU A 201 -3.16 15.58 -6.29
CA LEU A 201 -3.98 14.58 -5.60
C LEU A 201 -5.39 14.61 -6.17
N VAL A 202 -5.79 13.49 -6.79
CA VAL A 202 -7.09 13.33 -7.45
C VAL A 202 -8.02 12.49 -6.56
N GLU A 203 -9.24 12.99 -6.33
CA GLU A 203 -10.28 12.29 -5.58
C GLU A 203 -11.61 12.36 -6.33
N ALA A 204 -12.23 11.21 -6.57
CA ALA A 204 -13.51 11.12 -7.26
C ALA A 204 -14.69 11.69 -6.43
N GLY A 205 -14.61 11.57 -5.12
CA GLY A 205 -15.59 12.13 -4.19
C GLY A 205 -15.48 13.65 -4.03
N PRO A 206 -16.46 14.27 -3.37
CA PRO A 206 -16.48 15.72 -3.18
C PRO A 206 -15.43 16.22 -2.17
N ARG A 207 -14.81 15.33 -1.39
CA ARG A 207 -13.83 15.71 -0.37
C ARG A 207 -12.82 14.60 -0.08
N VAL A 208 -11.62 14.97 0.31
CA VAL A 208 -10.60 14.04 0.80
C VAL A 208 -10.96 13.52 2.20
N LEU A 209 -10.38 12.38 2.60
CA LEU A 209 -10.54 11.80 3.93
C LEU A 209 -12.03 11.64 4.30
N ALA A 210 -12.86 11.19 3.34
CA ALA A 210 -14.32 11.15 3.47
C ALA A 210 -14.84 10.32 4.65
N GLN A 211 -14.03 9.38 5.18
CA GLN A 211 -14.34 8.59 6.37
C GLN A 211 -14.23 9.36 7.69
N PHE A 212 -13.62 10.56 7.68
CA PHE A 212 -13.52 11.41 8.84
C PHE A 212 -14.65 12.46 8.88
N PRO A 213 -14.94 13.07 10.05
CA PRO A 213 -15.84 14.21 10.14
C PRO A 213 -15.48 15.32 9.15
N GLU A 214 -16.48 16.03 8.65
CA GLU A 214 -16.29 17.03 7.59
C GLU A 214 -15.28 18.11 7.96
N GLU A 215 -15.30 18.57 9.21
CA GLU A 215 -14.35 19.58 9.71
C GLU A 215 -12.89 19.09 9.59
N LEU A 216 -12.62 17.82 9.89
CA LEU A 216 -11.27 17.24 9.74
C LEU A 216 -10.89 17.09 8.28
N SER A 217 -11.84 16.71 7.42
CA SER A 217 -11.64 16.65 5.96
C SER A 217 -11.27 18.04 5.41
N GLN A 218 -11.97 19.10 5.82
CA GLN A 218 -11.69 20.47 5.39
C GLN A 218 -10.31 20.95 5.88
N ARG A 219 -9.94 20.65 7.13
CA ARG A 219 -8.60 20.94 7.67
C ARG A 219 -7.50 20.17 6.90
N GLY A 220 -7.77 18.90 6.56
CA GLY A 220 -6.88 18.09 5.74
C GLY A 220 -6.70 18.69 4.34
N ALA A 221 -7.79 19.06 3.66
CA ALA A 221 -7.76 19.69 2.36
C ALA A 221 -6.97 21.02 2.37
N LYS A 222 -7.16 21.83 3.42
CA LYS A 222 -6.36 23.06 3.59
C LYS A 222 -4.88 22.73 3.73
N LYS A 223 -4.52 21.78 4.59
CA LYS A 223 -3.12 21.41 4.80
C LYS A 223 -2.46 20.86 3.53
N ILE A 224 -3.19 20.07 2.72
CA ILE A 224 -2.71 19.57 1.42
C ILE A 224 -2.34 20.76 0.51
N ARG A 225 -3.21 21.76 0.40
CA ARG A 225 -2.94 22.95 -0.41
C ARG A 225 -1.78 23.80 0.15
N ASP A 226 -1.69 23.94 1.48
CA ASP A 226 -0.59 24.64 2.15
C ASP A 226 0.78 23.98 1.88
N LEU A 227 0.80 22.66 1.61
CA LEU A 227 1.98 21.93 1.15
C LEU A 227 2.27 22.12 -0.35
N GLY A 228 1.48 22.94 -1.06
CA GLY A 228 1.62 23.19 -2.48
C GLY A 228 1.20 22.03 -3.36
N ILE A 229 0.33 21.13 -2.85
CA ILE A 229 -0.25 20.03 -3.60
C ILE A 229 -1.54 20.53 -4.27
N GLU A 230 -1.65 20.30 -5.56
CA GLU A 230 -2.89 20.54 -6.31
C GLU A 230 -3.93 19.50 -5.93
N LEU A 231 -5.08 19.91 -5.44
CA LEU A 231 -6.14 19.02 -4.99
C LEU A 231 -7.34 19.11 -5.93
N LEU A 232 -7.61 18.01 -6.65
CA LEU A 232 -8.73 17.84 -7.56
C LEU A 232 -9.77 16.89 -6.94
N THR A 233 -10.82 17.44 -6.32
CA THR A 233 -11.98 16.68 -5.82
C THR A 233 -13.11 16.70 -6.84
N GLY A 234 -13.98 15.69 -6.85
CA GLY A 234 -15.04 15.52 -7.84
C GLY A 234 -14.51 15.13 -9.23
N HIS A 235 -13.27 14.64 -9.30
CA HIS A 235 -12.61 14.22 -10.54
C HIS A 235 -12.39 12.71 -10.54
N LYS A 236 -13.10 12.01 -11.41
CA LYS A 236 -12.98 10.56 -11.56
C LYS A 236 -11.95 10.24 -12.64
N VAL A 237 -10.97 9.40 -12.32
CA VAL A 237 -10.06 8.83 -13.33
C VAL A 237 -10.86 7.92 -14.25
N VAL A 238 -10.76 8.14 -15.56
CA VAL A 238 -11.46 7.37 -16.60
C VAL A 238 -10.48 6.64 -17.52
N ASP A 239 -9.24 7.09 -17.61
CA ASP A 239 -8.17 6.38 -18.31
C ASP A 239 -6.79 6.71 -17.75
N ILE A 240 -5.85 5.76 -17.84
CA ILE A 240 -4.43 5.92 -17.45
C ILE A 240 -3.58 5.31 -18.55
N GLN A 241 -2.66 6.11 -19.08
CA GLN A 241 -1.68 5.72 -20.10
C GLN A 241 -0.26 6.01 -19.60
N ALA A 242 0.72 5.70 -20.41
CA ALA A 242 2.13 5.87 -20.06
C ALA A 242 2.50 7.35 -19.80
N ASP A 243 1.85 8.26 -20.49
CA ASP A 243 2.18 9.70 -20.55
C ASP A 243 1.07 10.62 -20.05
N ARG A 244 -0.10 10.07 -19.70
CA ARG A 244 -1.25 10.90 -19.28
C ARG A 244 -2.27 10.16 -18.42
N VAL A 245 -3.03 10.96 -17.70
CA VAL A 245 -4.21 10.52 -16.94
C VAL A 245 -5.41 11.36 -17.36
N SER A 246 -6.48 10.70 -17.80
CA SER A 246 -7.74 11.36 -18.18
C SER A 246 -8.71 11.38 -17.02
N LEU A 247 -9.19 12.56 -16.67
CA LEU A 247 -10.10 12.81 -15.55
C LEU A 247 -11.45 13.34 -16.06
N LEU A 248 -12.54 12.81 -15.51
CA LEU A 248 -13.91 13.28 -15.77
C LEU A 248 -14.45 14.01 -14.54
N SER A 249 -14.92 15.24 -14.74
CA SER A 249 -15.63 16.04 -13.75
C SER A 249 -17.00 16.49 -14.28
N ALA A 250 -17.74 17.26 -13.47
CA ALA A 250 -19.00 17.90 -13.92
C ALA A 250 -18.78 18.93 -15.04
N GLU A 251 -17.60 19.48 -15.18
CA GLU A 251 -17.22 20.51 -16.19
C GLU A 251 -16.69 19.87 -17.48
N GLY A 252 -16.48 18.56 -17.50
CA GLY A 252 -15.98 17.83 -18.66
C GLY A 252 -14.75 16.99 -18.36
N THR A 253 -14.07 16.57 -19.42
CA THR A 253 -12.84 15.76 -19.35
C THR A 253 -11.60 16.67 -19.43
N ILE A 254 -10.64 16.42 -18.56
CA ILE A 254 -9.31 17.06 -18.60
C ILE A 254 -8.23 15.98 -18.63
N GLU A 255 -7.07 16.31 -19.15
CA GLU A 255 -5.87 15.46 -19.16
C GLU A 255 -4.76 16.09 -18.30
N LEU A 256 -4.05 15.24 -17.59
CA LEU A 256 -2.86 15.57 -16.81
C LEU A 256 -1.65 14.84 -17.39
#